data_e2da4fd350f2f9e824d82106ee87522a
#
_entry.id   e2da4fd350f2f9e824d82106ee87522a
#
_cell.length_a   1.000
_cell.length_b   1.000
_cell.length_c   1.000
_cell.angle_alpha   90.00
_cell.angle_beta   90.00
_cell.angle_gamma   90.00
#
_symmetry.space_group_name_H-M   'P 1'
#
loop_
_entity.id
_entity.type
_entity.pdbx_description
1 polymer ?
#
loop_
_entity_poly.entity_id
_entity_poly.type
_entity_poly.pdbx_seq_one_letter_code
_entity_poly.pdbx_strand_id
1 'polypeptide(L)'
;MKGILKDIFQLNLPAKAALNAFTASLAKSLKESAGDSNVVGFKSIVCYRTGLNVAIVSCTASLESSLVDLFKTYKEEGRLRLAHKALNDLVVRIAVELASEHDIPGKSYQFILKLPQISKCFIIE
;
A
#
# COMPACT_ATOMS: atom_id res chain seq x y z
N MET A 1 7.22 -0.72 0.40
CA MET A 1 6.13 -1.73 0.40
C MET A 1 6.57 -3.11 -0.07
N LYS A 2 7.25 -3.23 -1.18
CA LYS A 2 7.78 -4.54 -1.64
C LYS A 2 8.66 -5.24 -0.60
N GLY A 3 9.47 -4.48 0.14
CA GLY A 3 10.25 -5.00 1.25
C GLY A 3 9.40 -5.64 2.34
N ILE A 4 8.35 -4.96 2.77
CA ILE A 4 7.39 -5.47 3.77
C ILE A 4 6.76 -6.79 3.31
N LEU A 5 6.33 -6.86 2.05
CA LEU A 5 5.75 -8.08 1.49
C LEU A 5 6.74 -9.24 1.43
N LYS A 6 8.00 -8.98 1.08
CA LYS A 6 9.06 -9.99 1.08
C LYS A 6 9.34 -10.53 2.47
N ASP A 7 9.43 -9.64 3.45
CA ASP A 7 9.66 -10.04 4.85
C ASP A 7 8.52 -10.93 5.37
N ILE A 8 7.27 -10.54 5.07
CA ILE A 8 6.10 -11.34 5.46
C ILE A 8 6.06 -12.68 4.72
N PHE A 9 6.41 -12.71 3.44
CA PHE A 9 6.52 -13.96 2.69
C PHE A 9 7.51 -14.93 3.33
N GLN A 10 8.66 -14.43 3.79
CA GLN A 10 9.69 -15.25 4.44
C GLN A 10 9.24 -15.83 5.78
N LEU A 11 8.31 -15.18 6.49
CA LEU A 11 7.76 -15.67 7.75
C LEU A 11 6.85 -16.89 7.58
N ASN A 12 6.43 -17.20 6.37
CA ASN A 12 5.58 -18.35 6.02
C ASN A 12 4.32 -18.47 6.89
N LEU A 13 3.65 -17.34 7.11
CA LEU A 13 2.46 -17.23 7.95
C LEU A 13 1.20 -17.73 7.22
N PRO A 14 0.16 -18.18 7.96
CA PRO A 14 -1.18 -18.36 7.41
C PRO A 14 -1.72 -17.06 6.78
N ALA A 15 -2.60 -17.17 5.79
CA ALA A 15 -3.11 -16.03 5.03
C ALA A 15 -3.65 -14.89 5.91
N LYS A 16 -4.44 -15.21 6.92
CA LYS A 16 -5.00 -14.23 7.87
C LYS A 16 -3.90 -13.53 8.68
N ALA A 17 -2.95 -14.28 9.20
CA ALA A 17 -1.82 -13.72 9.96
C ALA A 17 -0.90 -12.88 9.06
N ALA A 18 -0.66 -13.33 7.83
CA ALA A 18 0.10 -12.59 6.84
C ALA A 18 -0.57 -11.27 6.46
N LEU A 19 -1.88 -11.26 6.27
CA LEU A 19 -2.65 -10.05 5.99
C LEU A 19 -2.59 -9.05 7.16
N ASN A 20 -2.76 -9.52 8.39
CA ASN A 20 -2.66 -8.69 9.58
C ASN A 20 -1.25 -8.10 9.74
N ALA A 21 -0.22 -8.90 9.54
CA ALA A 21 1.17 -8.45 9.59
C ALA A 21 1.48 -7.42 8.51
N PHE A 22 0.98 -7.62 7.29
CA PHE A 22 1.11 -6.68 6.20
C PHE A 22 0.45 -5.34 6.51
N THR A 23 -0.79 -5.37 6.96
CA THR A 23 -1.55 -4.16 7.33
C THR A 23 -0.86 -3.38 8.44
N ALA A 24 -0.43 -4.06 9.50
CA ALA A 24 0.27 -3.45 10.63
C ALA A 24 1.62 -2.84 10.23
N SER A 25 2.42 -3.57 9.46
CA SER A 25 3.73 -3.10 9.01
C SER A 25 3.62 -1.94 8.04
N LEU A 26 2.65 -1.97 7.14
CA LEU A 26 2.38 -0.88 6.22
C LEU A 26 1.92 0.38 6.96
N ALA A 27 0.98 0.26 7.88
CA ALA A 27 0.50 1.37 8.69
C ALA A 27 1.63 1.99 9.52
N LYS A 28 2.48 1.17 10.13
CA LYS A 28 3.66 1.64 10.88
C LYS A 28 4.61 2.42 9.99
N SER A 29 4.99 1.88 8.83
CA SER A 29 5.90 2.53 7.89
C SER A 29 5.36 3.86 7.38
N LEU A 30 4.08 3.92 7.03
CA LEU A 30 3.42 5.15 6.58
C LEU A 30 3.31 6.19 7.69
N LYS A 31 3.03 5.74 8.92
CA LYS A 31 2.95 6.63 10.10
C LYS A 31 4.30 7.25 10.44
N GLU A 32 5.37 6.47 10.39
CA GLU A 32 6.74 6.96 10.57
C GLU A 32 7.09 7.98 9.47
N SER A 33 6.73 7.70 8.23
CA SER A 33 6.95 8.62 7.11
C SER A 33 6.12 9.90 7.24
N ALA A 34 4.88 9.79 7.71
CA ALA A 34 4.01 10.95 7.93
C ALA A 34 4.52 11.87 9.04
N GLY A 35 5.22 11.32 10.04
CA GLY A 35 5.87 12.09 11.11
C GLY A 35 7.22 12.70 10.72
N ASP A 36 7.79 12.34 9.59
CA ASP A 36 9.05 12.91 9.11
C ASP A 36 8.80 14.26 8.43
N SER A 37 9.39 15.33 8.95
CA SER A 37 9.28 16.69 8.41
C SER A 37 9.80 16.83 6.97
N ASN A 38 10.63 15.90 6.50
CA ASN A 38 11.12 15.87 5.13
C ASN A 38 10.13 15.23 4.15
N VAL A 39 9.10 14.55 4.64
CA VAL A 39 8.05 13.93 3.83
C VAL A 39 6.90 14.90 3.68
N VAL A 40 6.68 15.37 2.46
CA VAL A 40 5.62 16.34 2.15
C VAL A 40 4.36 15.68 1.61
N GLY A 41 4.38 14.38 1.38
CA GLY A 41 3.22 13.64 0.91
C GLY A 41 3.48 12.20 0.51
N PHE A 42 2.40 11.50 0.17
CA PHE A 42 2.44 10.15 -0.38
C PHE A 42 2.09 10.14 -1.86
N LYS A 43 2.76 9.30 -2.63
CA LYS A 43 2.47 9.08 -4.05
C LYS A 43 2.19 7.59 -4.29
N SER A 44 1.13 7.29 -5.01
CA SER A 44 0.83 5.94 -5.47
C SER A 44 0.71 5.88 -6.99
N ILE A 45 1.15 4.79 -7.57
CA ILE A 45 0.99 4.49 -9.00
C ILE A 45 -0.21 3.58 -9.29
N VAL A 46 -1.09 3.42 -8.32
CA VAL A 46 -2.24 2.50 -8.39
C VAL A 46 -3.15 2.77 -9.61
N CYS A 47 -3.27 4.03 -10.02
CA CYS A 47 -4.07 4.41 -11.18
C CYS A 47 -3.61 3.75 -12.49
N TYR A 48 -2.34 3.43 -12.61
CA TYR A 48 -1.78 2.73 -13.77
C TYR A 48 -1.93 1.21 -13.71
N ARG A 49 -2.35 0.67 -12.56
CA ARG A 49 -2.45 -0.78 -12.33
C ARG A 49 -3.89 -1.24 -12.18
N THR A 50 -4.66 -0.60 -11.32
CA THR A 50 -6.03 -1.03 -10.95
C THR A 50 -7.07 0.08 -11.05
N GLY A 51 -6.67 1.27 -11.50
CA GLY A 51 -7.54 2.44 -11.63
C GLY A 51 -7.73 3.19 -10.32
N LEU A 52 -8.48 4.30 -10.40
CA LEU A 52 -8.75 5.19 -9.26
C LEU A 52 -10.05 4.89 -8.53
N ASN A 53 -10.83 3.91 -8.99
CA ASN A 53 -12.05 3.50 -8.31
C ASN A 53 -11.70 2.62 -7.10
N VAL A 54 -11.34 3.26 -6.01
CA VAL A 54 -10.93 2.61 -4.76
C VAL A 54 -12.15 2.22 -3.95
N ALA A 55 -12.29 0.93 -3.63
CA ALA A 55 -13.38 0.45 -2.80
C ALA A 55 -13.20 0.89 -1.34
N ILE A 56 -14.26 1.43 -0.74
CA ILE A 56 -14.25 1.88 0.65
C ILE A 56 -14.19 0.69 1.61
N VAL A 57 -14.80 -0.41 1.24
CA VAL A 57 -14.83 -1.65 2.02
C VAL A 57 -14.30 -2.79 1.17
N SER A 58 -13.43 -3.61 1.75
CA SER A 58 -12.92 -4.82 1.12
C SER A 58 -13.33 -6.04 1.93
N CYS A 59 -13.73 -7.10 1.24
CA CYS A 59 -13.96 -8.39 1.88
C CYS A 59 -12.63 -8.99 2.35
N THR A 60 -12.55 -9.38 3.61
CA THR A 60 -11.34 -10.00 4.18
C THR A 60 -10.92 -11.25 3.42
N ALA A 61 -11.87 -12.09 3.03
CA ALA A 61 -11.60 -13.28 2.22
C ALA A 61 -10.95 -12.94 0.86
N SER A 62 -11.40 -11.87 0.22
CA SER A 62 -10.81 -11.37 -1.03
C SER A 62 -9.38 -10.86 -0.84
N LEU A 63 -9.11 -10.18 0.28
CA LEU A 63 -7.77 -9.71 0.63
C LEU A 63 -6.82 -10.87 0.91
N GLU A 64 -7.25 -11.86 1.69
CA GLU A 64 -6.47 -13.06 1.99
C GLU A 64 -6.16 -13.85 0.71
N SER A 65 -7.15 -14.06 -0.14
CA SER A 65 -7.00 -14.75 -1.43
C SER A 65 -6.02 -14.00 -2.34
N SER A 66 -6.12 -12.69 -2.42
CA SER A 66 -5.22 -11.86 -3.23
C SER A 66 -3.78 -11.93 -2.72
N LEU A 67 -3.59 -11.97 -1.41
CA LEU A 67 -2.26 -12.08 -0.81
C LEU A 67 -1.63 -13.45 -1.06
N VAL A 68 -2.41 -14.51 -0.95
CA VAL A 68 -1.96 -15.88 -1.26
C VAL A 68 -1.55 -16.00 -2.73
N ASP A 69 -2.37 -15.46 -3.64
CA ASP A 69 -2.09 -15.48 -5.07
C ASP A 69 -0.83 -14.66 -5.41
N LEU A 70 -0.67 -13.50 -4.78
CA LEU A 70 0.53 -12.67 -4.91
C LEU A 70 1.80 -13.44 -4.48
N PHE A 71 1.75 -14.13 -3.36
CA PHE A 71 2.89 -14.90 -2.86
C PHE A 71 3.18 -16.15 -3.71
N LYS A 72 2.13 -16.79 -4.23
CA LYS A 72 2.29 -17.88 -5.18
C LYS A 72 3.02 -17.43 -6.45
N THR A 73 2.56 -16.33 -7.04
CA THR A 73 3.19 -15.74 -8.22
C THR A 73 4.64 -15.32 -7.94
N TYR A 74 4.89 -14.75 -6.77
CA TYR A 74 6.25 -14.38 -6.36
C TYR A 74 7.16 -15.60 -6.25
N LYS A 75 6.67 -16.70 -5.71
CA LYS A 75 7.43 -17.95 -5.60
C LYS A 75 7.76 -18.55 -6.99
N GLU A 76 6.82 -18.46 -7.91
CA GLU A 76 6.96 -19.03 -9.27
C GLU A 76 7.82 -18.16 -10.18
N GLU A 77 7.63 -16.86 -10.17
CA GLU A 77 8.22 -15.91 -11.10
C GLU A 77 9.39 -15.10 -10.51
N GLY A 78 9.58 -15.12 -9.21
CA GLY A 78 10.60 -14.30 -8.53
C GLY A 78 10.30 -12.79 -8.56
N ARG A 79 9.12 -12.40 -9.04
CA ARG A 79 8.69 -10.99 -9.17
C ARG A 79 7.54 -10.69 -8.24
N LEU A 80 7.71 -9.67 -7.42
CA LEU A 80 6.66 -9.15 -6.56
C LEU A 80 6.00 -7.95 -7.25
N ARG A 81 4.80 -8.15 -7.79
CA ARG A 81 4.02 -7.10 -8.43
C ARG A 81 2.63 -7.01 -7.82
N LEU A 82 2.36 -5.91 -7.15
CA LEU A 82 1.05 -5.64 -6.55
C LEU A 82 0.07 -5.18 -7.65
N ALA A 83 -0.57 -6.14 -8.30
CA ALA A 83 -1.56 -5.90 -9.35
C ALA A 83 -3.00 -6.28 -8.92
N HIS A 84 -3.17 -6.80 -7.72
CA HIS A 84 -4.46 -7.19 -7.18
C HIS A 84 -5.23 -5.97 -6.68
N LYS A 85 -6.41 -5.74 -7.25
CA LYS A 85 -7.22 -4.56 -6.94
C LYS A 85 -7.55 -4.45 -5.45
N ALA A 86 -7.96 -5.53 -4.81
CA ALA A 86 -8.31 -5.53 -3.39
C ALA A 86 -7.15 -5.08 -2.49
N LEU A 87 -5.94 -5.55 -2.75
CA LEU A 87 -4.74 -5.14 -2.00
C LEU A 87 -4.34 -3.70 -2.30
N ASN A 88 -4.42 -3.26 -3.55
CA ASN A 88 -4.14 -1.88 -3.92
C ASN A 88 -5.14 -0.91 -3.26
N ASP A 89 -6.41 -1.26 -3.25
CA ASP A 89 -7.45 -0.45 -2.60
C ASP A 89 -7.20 -0.36 -1.08
N LEU A 90 -6.79 -1.45 -0.44
CA LEU A 90 -6.42 -1.47 0.97
C LEU A 90 -5.24 -0.52 1.25
N VAL A 91 -4.18 -0.61 0.47
CA VAL A 91 -3.00 0.24 0.60
C VAL A 91 -3.35 1.72 0.47
N VAL A 92 -4.15 2.07 -0.54
CA VAL A 92 -4.59 3.45 -0.75
C VAL A 92 -5.44 3.95 0.42
N ARG A 93 -6.37 3.15 0.94
CA ARG A 93 -7.19 3.54 2.10
C ARG A 93 -6.33 3.84 3.32
N ILE A 94 -5.41 2.95 3.66
CA ILE A 94 -4.52 3.15 4.81
C ILE A 94 -3.70 4.42 4.63
N ALA A 95 -3.15 4.65 3.45
CA ALA A 95 -2.38 5.86 3.15
C ALA A 95 -3.22 7.14 3.26
N VAL A 96 -4.45 7.09 2.78
CA VAL A 96 -5.41 8.22 2.85
C VAL A 96 -5.77 8.56 4.29
N GLU A 97 -6.12 7.56 5.09
CA GLU A 97 -6.47 7.73 6.49
C GLU A 97 -5.32 8.36 7.27
N LEU A 98 -4.11 7.82 7.12
CA LEU A 98 -2.92 8.35 7.80
C LEU A 98 -2.52 9.75 7.32
N ALA A 99 -2.64 10.03 6.03
CA ALA A 99 -2.39 11.37 5.50
C ALA A 99 -3.38 12.40 6.07
N SER A 100 -4.65 12.01 6.24
CA SER A 100 -5.67 12.85 6.85
C SER A 100 -5.40 13.10 8.34
N GLU A 101 -5.03 12.07 9.09
CA GLU A 101 -4.72 12.17 10.52
C GLU A 101 -3.51 13.08 10.80
N HIS A 102 -2.52 13.06 9.93
CA HIS A 102 -1.28 13.85 10.07
C HIS A 102 -1.31 15.18 9.32
N ASP A 103 -2.46 15.56 8.77
CA ASP A 103 -2.65 16.81 7.99
C ASP A 103 -1.57 17.03 6.92
N ILE A 104 -1.18 15.94 6.26
CA ILE A 104 -0.19 16.02 5.19
C ILE A 104 -0.80 16.74 3.99
N PRO A 105 -0.19 17.83 3.51
CA PRO A 105 -0.70 18.59 2.37
C PRO A 105 -0.85 17.72 1.14
N GLY A 106 -1.91 17.95 0.38
CA GLY A 106 -2.12 17.27 -0.90
C GLY A 106 -2.97 16.02 -0.81
N LYS A 107 -3.84 15.94 0.16
CA LYS A 107 -4.91 14.95 0.33
C LYS A 107 -5.07 13.99 -0.85
N SER A 108 -4.41 12.92 -0.72
CA SER A 108 -4.50 11.57 -1.28
C SER A 108 -4.93 11.35 -2.73
N TYR A 109 -6.04 11.86 -3.20
CA TYR A 109 -6.52 11.64 -4.58
C TYR A 109 -5.96 12.64 -5.58
N GLN A 110 -5.72 13.86 -5.15
CA GLN A 110 -5.11 14.90 -5.98
C GLN A 110 -3.60 14.72 -6.12
N PHE A 111 -3.02 13.95 -5.25
CA PHE A 111 -1.61 13.63 -5.21
C PHE A 111 -1.09 12.98 -6.46
N ILE A 112 -1.85 12.04 -7.00
CA ILE A 112 -1.48 11.23 -8.15
C ILE A 112 -1.45 12.05 -9.43
N LEU A 113 -2.18 13.18 -9.46
CA LEU A 113 -2.43 13.94 -10.67
C LEU A 113 -1.72 15.31 -10.77
N LYS A 114 -1.09 15.83 -9.71
CA LYS A 114 -0.59 17.22 -9.67
C LYS A 114 0.82 17.41 -9.15
N LEU A 115 1.78 16.61 -9.55
CA LEU A 115 3.10 16.59 -8.93
C LEU A 115 4.31 17.16 -9.70
N PRO A 116 4.29 18.33 -10.33
CA PRO A 116 5.54 18.95 -10.74
C PRO A 116 6.33 19.66 -9.64
N GLN A 117 5.76 19.86 -8.45
CA GLN A 117 6.32 20.81 -7.47
C GLN A 117 6.73 20.24 -6.10
N ILE A 118 6.66 18.93 -5.88
CA ILE A 118 7.00 18.34 -4.58
C ILE A 118 8.41 17.77 -4.60
N SER A 119 9.30 18.34 -3.79
CA SER A 119 10.72 17.99 -3.76
C SER A 119 11.02 16.65 -3.07
N LYS A 120 10.14 16.17 -2.19
CA LYS A 120 10.26 14.86 -1.54
C LYS A 120 8.89 14.24 -1.34
N CYS A 121 8.71 13.08 -1.90
CA CYS A 121 7.46 12.32 -1.87
C CYS A 121 7.75 10.88 -1.48
N PHE A 122 6.99 10.33 -0.54
CA PHE A 122 7.05 8.90 -0.24
C PHE A 122 6.28 8.13 -1.32
N ILE A 123 6.96 7.24 -2.03
CA ILE A 123 6.37 6.45 -3.11
C ILE A 123 5.86 5.13 -2.55
N ILE A 124 4.56 4.89 -2.67
CA ILE A 124 3.93 3.62 -2.36
C ILE A 124 3.90 2.79 -3.64
N GLU A 125 4.81 1.86 -3.74
CA GLU A 125 4.87 0.90 -4.84
C GLU A 125 4.51 -0.50 -4.40
#